data_20e7ced7432fd2a73e282743beda6a80
#
_entry.id   20e7ced7432fd2a73e282743beda6a80
#
_cell.length_a   1.000
_cell.length_b   1.000
_cell.length_c   1.000
_cell.angle_alpha   90.00
_cell.angle_beta   90.00
_cell.angle_gamma   90.00
#
_symmetry.space_group_name_H-M   'P 1'
#
loop_
_entity.id
_entity.type
_entity.pdbx_description
1 polymer ?
#
loop_
_entity_poly.entity_id
_entity_poly.type
_entity_poly.pdbx_seq_one_letter_code
_entity_poly.pdbx_strand_id
1 'polypeptide(L)'
;MDVYASLDAPVDCARLHLAMSDLAAYTQWLDIVYRAEADNENNGEDSVWNVQLRGKVGPFARSKNLRMVRTVNIAGSRVVFERKELDGRSHSAWVLTADISPKDEGSTVAVHLHYGGTLFTGGVLERLLADQITRGQQRLLQTL
;
A
#
# COMPACT_ATOMS: atom_id res chain seq x y z
N MET A 1 0.56 4.16 14.68
CA MET A 1 0.03 5.23 13.80
C MET A 1 -0.87 4.60 12.74
N ASP A 2 -1.96 5.24 12.48
CA ASP A 2 -2.96 4.76 11.50
C ASP A 2 -3.31 5.87 10.52
N VAL A 3 -3.33 5.53 9.24
CA VAL A 3 -3.70 6.43 8.16
C VAL A 3 -4.87 5.82 7.39
N TYR A 4 -5.91 6.60 7.17
CA TYR A 4 -7.11 6.19 6.45
C TYR A 4 -7.31 7.04 5.20
N ALA A 5 -7.71 6.39 4.12
CA ALA A 5 -8.06 7.07 2.88
C ALA A 5 -9.16 6.31 2.16
N SER A 6 -9.89 6.97 1.29
CA SER A 6 -10.87 6.32 0.43
C SER A 6 -10.84 6.93 -0.96
N LEU A 7 -11.18 6.12 -1.95
CA LEU A 7 -11.23 6.52 -3.35
C LEU A 7 -12.42 5.88 -4.03
N ASP A 8 -13.21 6.69 -4.72
CA ASP A 8 -14.29 6.21 -5.59
C ASP A 8 -13.75 6.08 -7.02
N ALA A 9 -14.13 5.02 -7.71
CA ALA A 9 -13.67 4.75 -9.07
C ALA A 9 -14.85 4.34 -9.98
N PRO A 10 -14.86 4.80 -11.25
CA PRO A 10 -15.92 4.47 -12.20
C PRO A 10 -15.70 3.10 -12.87
N VAL A 11 -15.31 2.11 -12.09
CA VAL A 11 -15.05 0.73 -12.53
C VAL A 11 -15.66 -0.24 -11.54
N ASP A 12 -15.85 -1.48 -11.92
CA ASP A 12 -16.38 -2.50 -11.02
C ASP A 12 -15.37 -2.92 -9.95
N CYS A 13 -15.86 -3.64 -8.93
CA CYS A 13 -15.03 -4.10 -7.83
C CYS A 13 -13.88 -5.01 -8.28
N ALA A 14 -14.09 -5.84 -9.28
CA ALA A 14 -13.07 -6.75 -9.79
C ALA A 14 -11.90 -5.98 -10.41
N ARG A 15 -12.20 -4.94 -11.17
CA ARG A 15 -11.17 -4.10 -11.79
C ARG A 15 -10.39 -3.31 -10.77
N LEU A 16 -11.08 -2.72 -9.79
CA LEU A 16 -10.43 -1.98 -8.70
C LEU A 16 -9.57 -2.92 -7.84
N HIS A 17 -10.05 -4.12 -7.56
CA HIS A 17 -9.31 -5.14 -6.83
C HIS A 17 -7.99 -5.50 -7.52
N LEU A 18 -7.97 -5.65 -8.84
CA LEU A 18 -6.74 -5.94 -9.58
C LEU A 18 -5.69 -4.84 -9.37
N ALA A 19 -6.11 -3.58 -9.40
CA ALA A 19 -5.20 -2.45 -9.18
C ALA A 19 -4.66 -2.40 -7.74
N MET A 20 -5.46 -2.82 -6.75
CA MET A 20 -5.09 -2.77 -5.34
C MET A 20 -4.38 -4.03 -4.84
N SER A 21 -4.40 -5.13 -5.60
CA SER A 21 -3.87 -6.43 -5.17
C SER A 21 -2.40 -6.68 -5.52
N ASP A 22 -1.79 -5.78 -6.29
CA ASP A 22 -0.39 -5.88 -6.72
C ASP A 22 0.39 -4.65 -6.26
N LEU A 23 1.32 -4.82 -5.33
CA LEU A 23 2.13 -3.72 -4.82
C LEU A 23 3.01 -3.08 -5.89
N ALA A 24 3.40 -3.81 -6.92
CA ALA A 24 4.16 -3.22 -8.03
C ALA A 24 3.38 -2.10 -8.74
N ALA A 25 2.05 -2.21 -8.80
CA ALA A 25 1.21 -1.19 -9.39
C ALA A 25 1.16 0.10 -8.57
N TYR A 26 1.41 0.04 -7.27
CA TYR A 26 1.40 1.22 -6.39
C TYR A 26 2.49 2.23 -6.76
N THR A 27 3.58 1.78 -7.37
CA THR A 27 4.66 2.67 -7.82
C THR A 27 4.20 3.70 -8.86
N GLN A 28 3.09 3.43 -9.53
CA GLN A 28 2.55 4.31 -10.59
C GLN A 28 1.77 5.50 -10.02
N TRP A 29 1.27 5.39 -8.80
CA TRP A 29 0.40 6.43 -8.25
C TRP A 29 0.79 6.89 -6.83
N LEU A 30 1.63 6.16 -6.11
CA LEU A 30 2.01 6.49 -4.74
C LEU A 30 3.54 6.68 -4.68
N ASP A 31 3.99 7.93 -4.68
CA ASP A 31 5.40 8.28 -4.82
C ASP A 31 6.31 7.71 -3.72
N ILE A 32 5.78 7.54 -2.51
CA ILE A 32 6.55 6.94 -1.41
C ILE A 32 6.98 5.50 -1.72
N VAL A 33 6.20 4.79 -2.52
CA VAL A 33 6.56 3.46 -3.01
C VAL A 33 7.49 3.64 -4.21
N TYR A 34 8.78 3.73 -3.91
CA TYR A 34 9.78 3.95 -4.93
C TYR A 34 9.99 2.73 -5.82
N ARG A 35 9.98 1.55 -5.20
CA ARG A 35 10.16 0.27 -5.89
C ARG A 35 9.34 -0.80 -5.17
N ALA A 36 8.70 -1.67 -5.94
CA ALA A 36 8.05 -2.87 -5.41
C ALA A 36 8.25 -3.99 -6.43
N GLU A 37 9.05 -4.98 -6.08
CA GLU A 37 9.41 -6.09 -6.95
C GLU A 37 8.85 -7.39 -6.38
N ALA A 38 8.10 -8.13 -7.19
CA ALA A 38 7.59 -9.43 -6.81
C ALA A 38 8.75 -10.41 -6.58
N ASP A 39 8.69 -11.16 -5.48
CA ASP A 39 9.65 -12.22 -5.16
C ASP A 39 9.12 -13.54 -5.69
N ASN A 40 9.55 -13.91 -6.90
CA ASN A 40 9.12 -15.13 -7.57
C ASN A 40 9.86 -16.38 -7.08
N GLU A 41 10.91 -16.23 -6.28
CA GLU A 41 11.65 -17.33 -5.67
C GLU A 41 11.03 -17.80 -4.35
N ASN A 42 9.96 -17.15 -3.94
CA ASN A 42 9.22 -17.54 -2.74
C ASN A 42 8.51 -18.87 -2.97
N ASN A 43 8.93 -19.91 -2.24
CA ASN A 43 8.34 -21.25 -2.29
C ASN A 43 7.06 -21.37 -1.45
N GLY A 44 6.60 -20.27 -0.84
CA GLY A 44 5.35 -20.23 -0.08
C GLY A 44 4.12 -20.07 -0.98
N GLU A 45 2.94 -20.23 -0.39
CA GLU A 45 1.67 -20.03 -1.08
C GLU A 45 1.32 -18.56 -1.26
N ASP A 46 1.92 -17.66 -0.47
CA ASP A 46 1.63 -16.24 -0.45
C ASP A 46 2.47 -15.48 -1.48
N SER A 47 1.87 -14.47 -2.09
CA SER A 47 2.60 -13.51 -2.92
C SER A 47 3.39 -12.56 -2.03
N VAL A 48 4.62 -12.29 -2.42
CA VAL A 48 5.59 -11.48 -1.67
C VAL A 48 6.19 -10.43 -2.58
N TRP A 49 6.41 -9.24 -2.05
CA TRP A 49 7.12 -8.15 -2.72
C TRP A 49 8.23 -7.60 -1.84
N ASN A 50 9.37 -7.30 -2.44
CA ASN A 50 10.41 -6.50 -1.83
C ASN A 50 10.12 -5.04 -2.17
N VAL A 51 9.80 -4.25 -1.16
CA VAL A 51 9.35 -2.87 -1.31
C VAL A 51 10.40 -1.92 -0.76
N GLN A 52 10.73 -0.90 -1.54
CA GLN A 52 11.54 0.21 -1.08
C GLN A 52 10.68 1.46 -0.98
N LEU A 53 10.56 1.97 0.24
CA LEU A 53 9.92 3.26 0.49
C LEU A 53 10.97 4.36 0.46
N ARG A 54 10.66 5.49 -0.16
CA ARG A 54 11.46 6.70 -0.11
C ARG A 54 10.58 7.90 0.18
N GLY A 55 10.98 8.71 1.15
CA GLY A 55 10.30 9.93 1.49
C GLY A 55 11.28 11.02 1.90
N LYS A 56 10.90 12.26 1.66
CA LYS A 56 11.62 13.44 2.15
C LYS A 56 10.92 13.94 3.40
N VAL A 57 11.71 14.12 4.47
CA VAL A 57 11.24 14.68 5.73
C VAL A 57 12.11 15.91 5.99
N GLY A 58 11.57 17.11 5.65
CA GLY A 58 12.34 18.36 5.69
C GLY A 58 13.54 18.27 4.76
N PRO A 59 14.77 18.62 5.23
CA PRO A 59 15.99 18.56 4.42
C PRO A 59 16.54 17.13 4.25
N PHE A 60 15.92 16.12 4.89
CA PHE A 60 16.43 14.76 4.89
C PHE A 60 15.59 13.86 3.97
N ALA A 61 16.28 13.07 3.16
CA ALA A 61 15.68 11.95 2.44
C ALA A 61 15.84 10.67 3.29
N ARG A 62 14.78 9.89 3.39
CA ARG A 62 14.78 8.62 4.11
C ARG A 62 14.32 7.51 3.19
N SER A 63 14.96 6.34 3.33
CA SER A 63 14.52 5.14 2.64
C SER A 63 14.39 3.98 3.60
N LYS A 64 13.49 3.04 3.28
CA LYS A 64 13.25 1.85 4.08
C LYS A 64 12.89 0.69 3.16
N ASN A 65 13.50 -0.46 3.43
CA ASN A 65 13.20 -1.69 2.71
C ASN A 65 12.27 -2.57 3.56
N LEU A 66 11.22 -3.08 2.94
CA LEU A 66 10.23 -3.93 3.58
C LEU A 66 10.02 -5.19 2.74
N ARG A 67 9.90 -6.33 3.40
CA ARG A 67 9.35 -7.53 2.78
C ARG A 67 7.86 -7.59 3.11
N MET A 68 7.02 -7.43 2.10
CA MET A 68 5.55 -7.39 2.27
C MET A 68 4.92 -8.66 1.70
N VAL A 69 4.07 -9.29 2.47
CA VAL A 69 3.34 -10.51 2.12
C VAL A 69 1.86 -10.19 2.00
N ARG A 70 1.23 -10.64 0.92
CA ARG A 70 -0.22 -10.53 0.78
C ARG A 70 -0.88 -11.67 1.58
N THR A 71 -1.39 -11.34 2.77
CA THR A 71 -1.92 -12.32 3.71
C THR A 71 -3.42 -12.57 3.51
N VAL A 72 -4.14 -11.63 2.90
CA VAL A 72 -5.55 -11.79 2.53
C VAL A 72 -5.74 -11.30 1.10
N ASN A 73 -6.42 -12.09 0.30
CA ASN A 73 -6.78 -11.72 -1.07
C ASN A 73 -8.14 -12.33 -1.43
N ILE A 74 -9.19 -11.55 -1.23
CA ILE A 74 -10.56 -11.94 -1.54
C ILE A 74 -11.00 -11.15 -2.77
N ALA A 75 -11.21 -11.84 -3.88
CA ALA A 75 -11.50 -11.25 -5.18
C ALA A 75 -12.65 -10.25 -5.10
N GLY A 76 -12.41 -9.04 -5.58
CA GLY A 76 -13.38 -7.96 -5.62
C GLY A 76 -13.76 -7.38 -4.27
N SER A 77 -13.13 -7.77 -3.16
CA SER A 77 -13.57 -7.42 -1.81
C SER A 77 -12.46 -6.91 -0.90
N ARG A 78 -11.36 -7.65 -0.74
CA ARG A 78 -10.37 -7.31 0.28
C ARG A 78 -8.97 -7.77 -0.07
N VAL A 79 -7.99 -6.91 0.21
CA VAL A 79 -6.56 -7.23 0.14
C VAL A 79 -5.91 -6.76 1.43
N VAL A 80 -5.02 -7.59 2.00
CA VAL A 80 -4.19 -7.21 3.13
C VAL A 80 -2.74 -7.56 2.81
N PHE A 81 -1.85 -6.60 3.01
CA PHE A 81 -0.41 -6.79 2.95
C PHE A 81 0.19 -6.55 4.33
N GLU A 82 1.06 -7.46 4.76
CA GLU A 82 1.72 -7.36 6.06
C GLU A 82 3.22 -7.52 5.90
N ARG A 83 3.98 -6.71 6.65
CA ARG A 83 5.42 -6.86 6.72
C ARG A 83 5.77 -8.17 7.43
N LYS A 84 6.53 -9.03 6.76
CA LYS A 84 7.08 -10.26 7.34
C LYS A 84 8.52 -10.45 6.85
N GLU A 85 9.46 -10.15 7.73
CA GLU A 85 10.88 -10.30 7.45
C GLU A 85 11.36 -11.72 7.79
N LEU A 86 12.45 -12.15 7.15
CA LEU A 86 13.01 -13.51 7.33
C LEU A 86 14.35 -13.50 8.07
N ASP A 87 14.74 -12.38 8.66
CA ASP A 87 16.04 -12.22 9.32
C ASP A 87 16.04 -12.60 10.80
N GLY A 88 14.93 -13.11 11.32
CA GLY A 88 14.79 -13.50 12.74
C GLY A 88 14.73 -12.34 13.72
N ARG A 89 14.68 -11.10 13.23
CA ARG A 89 14.61 -9.90 14.05
C ARG A 89 13.19 -9.42 14.22
N SER A 90 12.96 -8.66 15.30
CA SER A 90 11.72 -7.94 15.53
C SER A 90 11.74 -6.63 14.73
N HIS A 91 10.71 -6.40 13.93
CA HIS A 91 10.58 -5.19 13.11
C HIS A 91 9.27 -4.47 13.42
N SER A 92 9.24 -3.17 13.17
CA SER A 92 8.00 -2.41 13.29
C SER A 92 6.95 -2.92 12.29
N ALA A 93 5.71 -3.00 12.77
CA ALA A 93 4.60 -3.48 11.94
C ALA A 93 4.29 -2.50 10.80
N TRP A 94 4.00 -3.05 9.63
CA TRP A 94 3.40 -2.36 8.49
C TRP A 94 2.28 -3.25 7.97
N VAL A 95 1.05 -2.76 8.06
CA VAL A 95 -0.12 -3.48 7.58
C VAL A 95 -0.94 -2.55 6.71
N LEU A 96 -1.13 -2.92 5.47
CA LEU A 96 -1.96 -2.19 4.52
C LEU A 96 -3.20 -3.02 4.21
N THR A 97 -4.37 -2.46 4.49
CA THR A 97 -5.66 -3.09 4.21
C THR A 97 -6.43 -2.26 3.17
N ALA A 98 -6.93 -2.91 2.14
CA ALA A 98 -7.80 -2.30 1.14
C ALA A 98 -9.12 -3.06 1.10
N ASP A 99 -10.21 -2.39 1.49
CA ASP A 99 -11.56 -2.94 1.45
C ASP A 99 -12.33 -2.30 0.30
N ILE A 100 -12.84 -3.14 -0.61
CA ILE A 100 -13.50 -2.74 -1.84
C ILE A 100 -14.98 -3.08 -1.75
N SER A 101 -15.82 -2.17 -2.16
CA SER A 101 -17.28 -2.36 -2.18
C SER A 101 -17.91 -1.61 -3.35
N PRO A 102 -19.10 -2.07 -3.80
CA PRO A 102 -19.83 -1.34 -4.82
C PRO A 102 -20.28 0.03 -4.30
N LYS A 103 -20.26 1.02 -5.18
CA LYS A 103 -20.77 2.34 -4.88
C LYS A 103 -21.34 2.96 -6.16
N ASP A 104 -22.63 3.31 -6.15
CA ASP A 104 -23.35 3.84 -7.32
C ASP A 104 -23.16 2.91 -8.53
N GLU A 105 -22.69 3.42 -9.67
CA GLU A 105 -22.40 2.62 -10.88
C GLU A 105 -20.95 2.13 -10.94
N GLY A 106 -20.16 2.37 -9.90
CA GLY A 106 -18.76 1.99 -9.81
C GLY A 106 -18.45 1.25 -8.53
N SER A 107 -17.31 1.58 -7.96
CA SER A 107 -16.81 0.98 -6.72
C SER A 107 -16.07 2.00 -5.87
N THR A 108 -15.82 1.63 -4.63
CA THR A 108 -14.99 2.42 -3.71
C THR A 108 -14.00 1.51 -3.01
N VAL A 109 -12.85 2.03 -2.68
CA VAL A 109 -11.87 1.36 -1.84
C VAL A 109 -11.60 2.20 -0.59
N ALA A 110 -11.67 1.56 0.57
CA ALA A 110 -11.24 2.13 1.84
C ALA A 110 -9.88 1.53 2.19
N VAL A 111 -8.87 2.38 2.31
CA VAL A 111 -7.50 1.97 2.60
C VAL A 111 -7.14 2.36 4.02
N HIS A 112 -6.56 1.43 4.74
CA HIS A 112 -6.03 1.63 6.08
C HIS A 112 -4.58 1.17 6.13
N LEU A 113 -3.68 2.08 6.50
CA LEU A 113 -2.27 1.75 6.77
C LEU A 113 -2.01 1.86 8.26
N HIS A 114 -1.58 0.76 8.86
CA HIS A 114 -1.06 0.74 10.22
C HIS A 114 0.46 0.64 10.22
N TYR A 115 1.10 1.52 10.99
CA TYR A 115 2.55 1.54 11.18
C TYR A 115 2.86 1.57 12.68
N GLY A 116 3.61 0.58 13.16
CA GLY A 116 3.95 0.42 14.56
C GLY A 116 5.31 0.96 14.99
N GLY A 117 6.04 1.63 14.09
CA GLY A 117 7.40 2.11 14.37
C GLY A 117 7.46 3.55 14.85
N THR A 118 8.71 4.02 15.03
CA THR A 118 9.02 5.39 15.50
C THR A 118 9.85 6.18 14.51
N LEU A 119 10.04 5.67 13.29
CA LEU A 119 10.87 6.30 12.26
C LEU A 119 10.36 7.71 11.89
N PHE A 120 9.04 7.87 11.90
CA PHE A 120 8.39 9.14 11.63
C PHE A 120 7.55 9.53 12.86
N THR A 121 7.90 10.62 13.52
CA THR A 121 7.20 11.12 14.70
C THR A 121 6.46 12.42 14.39
N GLY A 122 5.55 12.83 15.29
CA GLY A 122 4.87 14.11 15.19
C GLY A 122 3.89 14.27 14.04
N GLY A 123 3.30 13.19 13.55
CA GLY A 123 2.32 13.23 12.46
C GLY A 123 2.92 13.49 11.07
N VAL A 124 4.25 13.44 10.93
CA VAL A 124 4.94 13.72 9.66
C VAL A 124 4.58 12.67 8.60
N LEU A 125 4.59 11.39 8.97
CA LEU A 125 4.25 10.32 8.03
C LEU A 125 2.78 10.40 7.61
N GLU A 126 1.88 10.72 8.55
CA GLU A 126 0.46 10.88 8.24
C GLU A 126 0.23 11.97 7.20
N ARG A 127 0.87 13.13 7.38
CA ARG A 127 0.76 14.26 6.44
C ARG A 127 1.36 13.93 5.08
N LEU A 128 2.52 13.27 5.07
CA LEU A 128 3.18 12.86 3.84
C LEU A 128 2.29 11.90 3.04
N LEU A 129 1.74 10.88 3.71
CA LEU A 129 0.90 9.89 3.07
C LEU A 129 -0.43 10.48 2.61
N ALA A 130 -1.08 11.32 3.43
CA ALA A 130 -2.32 11.98 3.05
C ALA A 130 -2.13 12.85 1.80
N ASP A 131 -1.05 13.60 1.74
CA ASP A 131 -0.70 14.43 0.59
C ASP A 131 -0.42 13.60 -0.66
N GLN A 132 0.35 12.53 -0.53
CA GLN A 132 0.66 11.63 -1.64
C GLN A 132 -0.57 10.87 -2.14
N ILE A 133 -1.45 10.46 -1.26
CA ILE A 133 -2.71 9.80 -1.66
C ILE A 133 -3.57 10.78 -2.45
N THR A 134 -3.70 12.02 -1.99
CA THR A 134 -4.45 13.05 -2.72
C THR A 134 -3.89 13.27 -4.12
N ARG A 135 -2.58 13.38 -4.26
CA ARG A 135 -1.93 13.55 -5.58
C ARG A 135 -2.01 12.27 -6.42
N GLY A 136 -1.91 11.12 -5.78
CA GLY A 136 -1.90 9.83 -6.45
C GLY A 136 -3.25 9.38 -6.98
N GLN A 137 -4.35 9.88 -6.42
CA GLN A 137 -5.71 9.47 -6.83
C GLN A 137 -5.95 9.66 -8.32
N GLN A 138 -5.55 10.80 -8.89
CA GLN A 138 -5.71 11.07 -10.32
C GLN A 138 -4.92 10.09 -11.18
N ARG A 139 -3.70 9.77 -10.77
CA ARG A 139 -2.85 8.81 -11.47
C ARG A 139 -3.44 7.40 -11.40
N LEU A 140 -3.94 7.00 -10.24
CA LEU A 140 -4.58 5.71 -10.07
C LEU A 140 -5.79 5.57 -11.00
N LEU A 141 -6.66 6.58 -11.04
CA LEU A 141 -7.81 6.58 -11.93
C LEU A 141 -7.42 6.47 -13.41
N GLN A 142 -6.30 7.06 -13.82
CA GLN A 142 -5.78 6.96 -15.19
C GLN A 142 -5.27 5.55 -15.52
N THR A 143 -4.88 4.74 -14.53
CA THR A 143 -4.40 3.36 -14.74
C THR A 143 -5.53 2.33 -14.79
N LEU A 144 -6.70 2.72 -14.38
CA LEU A 144 -7.88 1.84 -14.42
C LEU A 144 -8.53 1.86 -15.82
#